data_68105220ffeea88e3585e2f72b1a2d1a
#
_entry.id   68105220ffeea88e3585e2f72b1a2d1a
#
_cell.length_a   1.000
_cell.length_b   1.000
_cell.length_c   1.000
_cell.angle_alpha   90.00
_cell.angle_beta   90.00
_cell.angle_gamma   90.00
#
_symmetry.space_group_name_H-M   'P 1'
#
loop_
_entity.id
_entity.type
_entity.pdbx_description
1 polymer ?
#
loop_
_entity_poly.entity_id
_entity_poly.type
_entity_poly.pdbx_seq_one_letter_code
_entity_poly.pdbx_strand_id
1 'polypeptide(L)'
;MLIALLCAGCGGGGDSDEPVAPAASAQGRVASGSVTISGDDSEAGSLTWTRPEVGALDEEQAEQAQAQAGEALEEGRLYDDGESAIPLYLALLDRDADDGQAREGLEQARRRLLAMGDEALAEAGHDFVALREARRVAAVARAVWPGNEEVDAYLQRVDLADQLWELNRQAEEQIAAGRLGESGGGALPLLRQALELSPGQPRAMQNLAAVESALIRRAEDAAGADDFDTASQWLDHAAKIRPESATVPDARVRIARQREARIARLRDEGVAALGQFDGIARARAILGDLLRIAEPGDPAAAELRERIDLAVHYGLFRPGQVFTDALDTGGRGPRMVVVPHGAFTMGAPEDEGGSSDQERPQRNIRFDRGFALSMTEVTVGEFRRFVNATGHRTRAERRGFSMAWDERSGNFVRRSRVDWRSDYAGGRANDRLPVVHISAEDAQAYVEWLSAQTGRRYRLPSEAEFEYALRAGTSTPFPWGEGSPPEGSGNFTGARDRSPGGRRWSNAFDGYGDGHWGPAPAGSFTPNAWGVHDLAGNVSEWVADCWHENYRRAPRDASAWVNPGCRMFVIRGGAWASSPEQTRSAWRAPAARDTTNARIGFRVVREL
;
A
#
# COMPACT_ATOMS: atom_id res chain seq x y z
N MET A 1 4.67 -45.74 -2.31
CA MET A 1 4.65 -46.16 -3.71
C MET A 1 5.37 -45.05 -4.45
N LEU A 2 6.72 -45.02 -4.47
CA LEU A 2 7.62 -45.62 -5.47
C LEU A 2 7.10 -45.44 -6.90
N ILE A 3 7.81 -44.63 -7.70
CA ILE A 3 8.80 -45.11 -8.67
C ILE A 3 9.51 -43.89 -9.29
N ALA A 4 10.83 -43.92 -9.24
CA ALA A 4 11.80 -43.13 -10.00
C ALA A 4 12.13 -43.89 -11.30
N LEU A 5 12.71 -43.19 -12.30
CA LEU A 5 13.69 -43.68 -13.32
C LEU A 5 14.07 -42.46 -14.16
N LEU A 6 15.25 -41.86 -14.20
CA LEU A 6 16.58 -42.31 -14.69
C LEU A 6 16.65 -42.85 -16.11
N CYS A 7 17.42 -42.13 -16.97
CA CYS A 7 18.43 -42.57 -17.94
C CYS A 7 18.82 -41.36 -18.80
N ALA A 8 19.97 -40.76 -18.88
CA ALA A 8 21.36 -41.20 -19.12
C ALA A 8 21.63 -41.64 -20.58
N GLY A 9 22.64 -40.99 -21.16
CA GLY A 9 23.44 -41.47 -22.30
C GLY A 9 23.93 -40.31 -23.17
N CYS A 10 25.14 -39.76 -23.07
CA CYS A 10 26.40 -40.15 -23.75
C CYS A 10 26.32 -39.98 -25.27
N GLY A 11 27.24 -39.33 -25.97
CA GLY A 11 28.61 -38.98 -25.77
C GLY A 11 29.25 -38.58 -27.09
N GLY A 12 30.47 -38.04 -27.03
CA GLY A 12 31.54 -38.09 -28.02
C GLY A 12 31.59 -36.87 -28.97
N GLY A 13 32.60 -36.06 -29.09
CA GLY A 13 34.04 -36.27 -29.01
C GLY A 13 34.65 -35.84 -30.31
N GLY A 14 35.68 -34.99 -30.32
CA GLY A 14 36.46 -34.74 -31.50
C GLY A 14 37.22 -33.41 -31.47
N ASP A 15 38.45 -33.50 -31.04
CA ASP A 15 39.54 -32.53 -31.06
C ASP A 15 39.80 -31.97 -32.45
N SER A 16 40.34 -30.74 -32.55
CA SER A 16 41.72 -30.48 -32.90
C SER A 16 41.98 -29.04 -33.31
N ASP A 17 42.94 -28.49 -32.62
CA ASP A 17 44.09 -27.65 -33.07
C ASP A 17 43.92 -26.19 -33.40
N GLU A 18 44.47 -25.42 -32.49
CA GLU A 18 45.17 -24.16 -32.73
C GLU A 18 46.29 -24.25 -33.78
N PRO A 19 46.73 -23.12 -34.38
CA PRO A 19 47.89 -22.47 -33.75
C PRO A 19 47.92 -20.93 -33.73
N VAL A 20 48.53 -20.49 -32.67
CA VAL A 20 49.20 -19.27 -32.25
C VAL A 20 49.94 -18.46 -33.33
N ALA A 21 49.72 -17.12 -33.30
CA ALA A 21 50.49 -15.90 -33.46
C ALA A 21 51.66 -15.82 -34.46
N PRO A 22 52.08 -14.62 -34.94
CA PRO A 22 52.69 -13.62 -34.07
C PRO A 22 52.38 -12.14 -34.36
N ALA A 23 52.71 -11.33 -33.34
CA ALA A 23 52.73 -9.89 -33.36
C ALA A 23 53.80 -9.33 -34.33
N ALA A 24 53.45 -8.25 -35.03
CA ALA A 24 54.44 -7.33 -35.61
C ALA A 24 53.92 -5.89 -35.52
N SER A 25 54.68 -5.12 -34.79
CA SER A 25 54.66 -3.67 -34.74
C SER A 25 54.97 -3.03 -36.10
N ALA A 26 54.20 -2.03 -36.49
CA ALA A 26 54.67 -1.04 -37.46
C ALA A 26 54.03 0.32 -37.19
N GLN A 27 54.86 1.23 -36.82
CA GLN A 27 54.64 2.65 -36.75
C GLN A 27 54.28 3.26 -38.14
N GLY A 28 53.34 4.22 -38.06
CA GLY A 28 53.44 5.42 -38.86
C GLY A 28 52.90 5.39 -40.27
N ARG A 29 51.82 6.10 -40.40
CA ARG A 29 51.60 7.15 -41.37
C ARG A 29 50.18 7.67 -41.17
N VAL A 30 50.09 8.94 -40.78
CA VAL A 30 48.84 9.68 -40.91
C VAL A 30 48.52 9.73 -42.40
N ALA A 31 47.68 8.86 -42.88
CA ALA A 31 47.07 9.01 -44.18
C ALA A 31 45.99 10.07 -44.02
N SER A 32 46.13 11.18 -44.71
CA SER A 32 45.01 12.07 -45.01
C SER A 32 43.93 11.24 -45.67
N GLY A 33 42.98 10.77 -44.84
CA GLY A 33 41.84 10.01 -45.31
C GLY A 33 40.87 10.97 -46.00
N SER A 34 40.80 10.87 -47.29
CA SER A 34 39.63 11.37 -48.01
C SER A 34 38.43 10.61 -47.51
N VAL A 35 37.54 11.28 -46.79
CA VAL A 35 36.22 10.73 -46.42
C VAL A 35 35.43 10.64 -47.72
N THR A 36 35.23 9.41 -48.21
CA THR A 36 34.27 9.18 -49.28
C THR A 36 32.89 9.22 -48.68
N ILE A 37 32.16 10.31 -48.84
CA ILE A 37 30.75 10.42 -48.51
C ILE A 37 29.99 9.63 -49.59
N SER A 38 29.42 8.48 -49.23
CA SER A 38 28.45 7.78 -50.06
C SER A 38 27.11 8.49 -49.90
N GLY A 39 26.89 9.55 -50.60
CA GLY A 39 25.58 10.21 -50.78
C GLY A 39 24.97 9.76 -52.10
N ASP A 40 23.67 9.89 -52.20
CA ASP A 40 22.87 9.64 -53.41
C ASP A 40 23.52 10.24 -54.64
N ASP A 41 23.70 9.47 -55.72
CA ASP A 41 24.37 9.85 -56.97
C ASP A 41 23.81 11.14 -57.59
N SER A 42 22.61 11.59 -57.23
CA SER A 42 22.03 12.88 -57.66
C SER A 42 22.72 14.12 -57.05
N GLU A 43 23.42 13.97 -55.89
CA GLU A 43 24.12 15.06 -55.22
C GLU A 43 25.62 15.16 -55.63
N ALA A 44 26.21 14.10 -56.17
CA ALA A 44 27.60 14.10 -56.60
C ALA A 44 27.88 15.12 -57.72
N GLY A 45 26.89 15.42 -58.53
CA GLY A 45 26.96 16.46 -59.56
C GLY A 45 27.05 17.92 -59.05
N SER A 46 26.71 18.15 -57.76
CA SER A 46 26.76 19.49 -57.15
C SER A 46 28.10 19.82 -56.47
N LEU A 47 29.01 18.86 -56.38
CA LEU A 47 30.34 19.01 -55.73
C LEU A 47 31.46 19.46 -56.66
N THR A 48 31.19 19.57 -57.95
CA THR A 48 32.12 20.03 -58.94
C THR A 48 31.55 21.19 -59.78
N TRP A 49 32.21 22.32 -59.77
CA TRP A 49 31.88 23.41 -60.67
C TRP A 49 32.68 23.32 -61.92
N THR A 50 32.05 23.35 -63.09
CA THR A 50 32.67 23.45 -64.39
C THR A 50 32.44 24.85 -64.89
N ARG A 51 33.53 25.54 -65.27
CA ARG A 51 33.45 26.89 -65.79
C ARG A 51 32.49 26.93 -66.97
N PRO A 52 31.45 27.81 -66.96
CA PRO A 52 30.60 28.04 -68.10
C PRO A 52 31.44 28.54 -69.34
N GLU A 53 31.00 28.09 -70.50
CA GLU A 53 31.68 28.51 -71.77
C GLU A 53 31.45 29.99 -72.02
N VAL A 54 32.51 30.71 -72.19
CA VAL A 54 32.59 32.08 -72.72
C VAL A 54 33.25 32.01 -74.06
N GLY A 55 32.61 32.58 -75.07
CA GLY A 55 33.21 32.61 -76.44
C GLY A 55 34.63 33.25 -76.52
N ALA A 56 35.38 32.90 -77.52
CA ALA A 56 36.68 33.56 -77.74
C ALA A 56 36.49 35.07 -77.91
N LEU A 57 37.25 35.87 -77.14
CA LEU A 57 37.10 37.32 -77.07
C LEU A 57 38.09 37.97 -78.03
N ASP A 58 37.64 38.76 -79.03
CA ASP A 58 38.43 39.71 -79.79
C ASP A 58 38.69 41.02 -79.00
N GLU A 59 39.30 42.04 -79.54
CA GLU A 59 39.70 43.27 -78.83
C GLU A 59 38.50 44.10 -78.40
N GLU A 60 37.45 44.20 -79.23
CA GLU A 60 36.22 44.94 -78.98
C GLU A 60 35.29 44.16 -77.99
N GLN A 61 35.26 42.85 -78.15
CA GLN A 61 34.54 41.97 -77.26
C GLN A 61 35.19 41.92 -75.86
N ALA A 62 36.50 42.13 -75.73
CA ALA A 62 37.19 42.17 -74.45
C ALA A 62 36.80 43.39 -73.59
N GLU A 63 36.71 44.60 -74.23
CA GLU A 63 36.23 45.78 -73.52
C GLU A 63 34.76 45.62 -73.06
N GLN A 64 33.95 45.01 -73.92
CA GLN A 64 32.53 44.73 -73.56
C GLN A 64 32.42 43.69 -72.46
N ALA A 65 33.20 42.61 -72.49
CA ALA A 65 33.29 41.58 -71.47
C ALA A 65 33.75 42.13 -70.13
N GLN A 66 34.72 43.06 -70.11
CA GLN A 66 35.20 43.73 -68.92
C GLN A 66 34.08 44.57 -68.26
N ALA A 67 33.30 45.31 -69.06
CA ALA A 67 32.17 46.09 -68.55
C ALA A 67 31.04 45.17 -68.01
N GLN A 68 30.73 44.10 -68.75
CA GLN A 68 29.71 43.11 -68.33
C GLN A 68 30.12 42.34 -67.04
N ALA A 69 31.41 41.98 -66.92
CA ALA A 69 31.94 41.35 -65.74
C ALA A 69 31.81 42.25 -64.49
N GLY A 70 32.08 43.57 -64.66
CA GLY A 70 31.93 44.56 -63.61
C GLY A 70 30.42 44.70 -63.17
N GLU A 71 29.50 44.80 -64.13
CA GLU A 71 28.06 44.87 -63.88
C GLU A 71 27.57 43.59 -63.20
N ALA A 72 27.95 42.41 -63.71
CA ALA A 72 27.57 41.12 -63.11
C ALA A 72 28.11 41.00 -61.66
N LEU A 73 29.34 41.50 -61.40
CA LEU A 73 29.90 41.57 -60.07
C LEU A 73 29.10 42.48 -59.15
N GLU A 74 28.68 43.65 -59.58
CA GLU A 74 27.87 44.57 -58.80
C GLU A 74 26.44 43.99 -58.50
N GLU A 75 25.89 43.30 -59.48
CA GLU A 75 24.56 42.62 -59.32
C GLU A 75 24.66 41.31 -58.51
N GLY A 76 25.85 40.81 -58.24
CA GLY A 76 26.06 39.56 -57.49
C GLY A 76 25.84 38.27 -58.30
N ARG A 77 25.84 38.42 -59.66
CA ARG A 77 25.82 37.26 -60.57
C ARG A 77 27.27 36.78 -60.73
N LEU A 78 27.68 35.80 -59.89
CA LEU A 78 29.12 35.46 -59.75
C LEU A 78 29.56 34.29 -60.62
N TYR A 79 28.79 33.21 -60.77
CA TYR A 79 29.27 31.93 -61.29
C TYR A 79 28.30 31.05 -62.05
N ASP A 80 27.00 31.43 -62.20
CA ASP A 80 25.93 30.54 -62.66
C ASP A 80 25.96 30.26 -64.17
N ASP A 81 26.41 31.21 -64.97
CA ASP A 81 26.45 31.16 -66.47
C ASP A 81 27.63 31.85 -67.05
N GLY A 82 27.76 31.85 -68.41
CA GLY A 82 28.86 32.48 -69.13
C GLY A 82 28.88 34.03 -69.11
N GLU A 83 27.77 34.66 -68.65
CA GLU A 83 27.63 36.10 -68.46
C GLU A 83 27.90 36.54 -67.00
N SER A 84 28.17 35.59 -66.11
CA SER A 84 28.56 35.81 -64.72
C SER A 84 30.00 36.35 -64.60
N ALA A 85 30.28 37.08 -63.52
CA ALA A 85 31.55 37.79 -63.30
C ALA A 85 32.81 36.90 -63.36
N ILE A 86 32.79 35.74 -62.65
CA ILE A 86 33.98 34.85 -62.59
C ILE A 86 34.31 34.24 -63.96
N PRO A 87 33.41 33.62 -64.72
CA PRO A 87 33.64 33.12 -66.06
C PRO A 87 34.18 34.18 -67.02
N LEU A 88 33.60 35.42 -66.97
CA LEU A 88 34.05 36.51 -67.80
C LEU A 88 35.49 36.99 -67.47
N TYR A 89 35.79 37.23 -66.18
CA TYR A 89 37.17 37.60 -65.78
C TYR A 89 38.19 36.52 -66.12
N LEU A 90 37.82 35.24 -65.96
CA LEU A 90 38.72 34.15 -66.37
C LEU A 90 38.97 34.12 -67.90
N ALA A 91 37.93 34.44 -68.71
CA ALA A 91 38.05 34.51 -70.16
C ALA A 91 38.93 35.69 -70.59
N LEU A 92 38.88 36.82 -69.89
CA LEU A 92 39.76 37.96 -70.09
C LEU A 92 41.20 37.61 -69.74
N LEU A 93 41.45 36.90 -68.66
CA LEU A 93 42.81 36.45 -68.26
C LEU A 93 43.32 35.30 -69.11
N ASP A 94 42.51 34.47 -69.75
CA ASP A 94 42.93 33.48 -70.75
C ASP A 94 43.44 34.16 -72.05
N ARG A 95 42.86 35.33 -72.36
CA ARG A 95 43.32 36.14 -73.52
C ARG A 95 44.59 36.90 -73.18
N ASP A 96 44.59 37.64 -72.04
CA ASP A 96 45.77 38.43 -71.59
C ASP A 96 46.01 38.16 -70.09
N ALA A 97 46.99 37.33 -69.83
CA ALA A 97 47.28 36.91 -68.43
C ALA A 97 47.80 38.09 -67.58
N ASP A 98 48.22 39.24 -68.21
CA ASP A 98 48.72 40.41 -67.50
C ASP A 98 47.64 41.52 -67.31
N ASP A 99 46.39 41.28 -67.71
CA ASP A 99 45.31 42.21 -67.51
C ASP A 99 45.09 42.50 -66.01
N GLY A 100 45.48 43.68 -65.57
CA GLY A 100 45.43 44.14 -64.20
C GLY A 100 44.00 44.37 -63.71
N GLN A 101 43.11 44.82 -64.60
CA GLN A 101 41.65 45.06 -64.23
C GLN A 101 40.89 43.74 -64.06
N ALA A 102 41.14 42.78 -64.97
CA ALA A 102 40.56 41.47 -64.87
C ALA A 102 41.04 40.70 -63.60
N ARG A 103 42.38 40.84 -63.28
CA ARG A 103 42.88 40.26 -62.00
C ARG A 103 42.25 40.90 -60.79
N GLU A 104 42.13 42.25 -60.72
CA GLU A 104 41.49 42.94 -59.59
C GLU A 104 40.01 42.59 -59.48
N GLY A 105 39.26 42.54 -60.61
CA GLY A 105 37.90 42.15 -60.68
C GLY A 105 37.67 40.70 -60.17
N LEU A 106 38.59 39.78 -60.60
CA LEU A 106 38.49 38.37 -60.10
C LEU A 106 38.76 38.26 -58.59
N GLU A 107 39.67 39.08 -58.06
CA GLU A 107 39.91 39.13 -56.60
C GLU A 107 38.76 39.78 -55.85
N GLN A 108 38.02 40.71 -56.40
CA GLN A 108 36.79 41.25 -55.84
C GLN A 108 35.67 40.21 -55.89
N ALA A 109 35.58 39.49 -57.03
CA ALA A 109 34.59 38.38 -57.16
C ALA A 109 34.86 37.26 -56.13
N ARG A 110 36.11 36.90 -55.83
CA ARG A 110 36.51 35.93 -54.79
C ARG A 110 35.98 36.36 -53.42
N ARG A 111 36.29 37.63 -53.04
CA ARG A 111 35.83 38.15 -51.75
C ARG A 111 34.27 38.11 -51.59
N ARG A 112 33.58 38.49 -52.67
CA ARG A 112 32.10 38.51 -52.68
C ARG A 112 31.51 37.08 -52.66
N LEU A 113 32.12 36.15 -53.38
CA LEU A 113 31.81 34.75 -53.41
C LEU A 113 31.94 34.12 -52.00
N LEU A 114 33.07 34.36 -51.33
CA LEU A 114 33.30 33.84 -49.98
C LEU A 114 32.36 34.46 -48.96
N ALA A 115 32.04 35.76 -49.09
CA ALA A 115 31.07 36.42 -48.22
C ALA A 115 29.67 35.81 -48.37
N MET A 116 29.22 35.54 -49.60
CA MET A 116 27.95 34.84 -49.86
C MET A 116 27.95 33.42 -49.25
N GLY A 117 29.09 32.73 -49.36
CA GLY A 117 29.26 31.42 -48.75
C GLY A 117 29.24 31.47 -47.22
N ASP A 118 29.80 32.51 -46.60
CA ASP A 118 29.75 32.69 -45.14
C ASP A 118 28.36 33.01 -44.62
N GLU A 119 27.54 33.77 -45.35
CA GLU A 119 26.12 33.98 -45.03
C GLU A 119 25.37 32.66 -45.12
N ALA A 120 25.60 31.84 -46.14
CA ALA A 120 24.98 30.53 -46.26
C ALA A 120 25.43 29.57 -45.13
N LEU A 121 26.72 29.60 -44.74
CA LEU A 121 27.21 28.79 -43.60
C LEU A 121 26.59 29.20 -42.27
N ALA A 122 26.27 30.47 -42.08
CA ALA A 122 25.65 30.92 -40.84
C ALA A 122 24.26 30.25 -40.63
N GLU A 123 23.54 29.96 -41.69
CA GLU A 123 22.22 29.31 -41.67
C GLU A 123 22.28 27.78 -41.85
N ALA A 124 23.44 27.25 -42.29
CA ALA A 124 23.62 25.83 -42.64
C ALA A 124 23.37 24.85 -41.48
N GLY A 125 23.44 25.32 -40.23
CA GLY A 125 23.24 24.48 -39.05
C GLY A 125 21.84 23.90 -38.95
N HIS A 126 20.81 24.53 -39.53
CA HIS A 126 19.40 24.16 -39.48
C HIS A 126 18.67 24.23 -40.82
N ASP A 127 19.32 24.80 -41.86
CA ASP A 127 18.78 24.85 -43.21
C ASP A 127 19.68 24.10 -44.22
N PHE A 128 19.15 23.01 -44.77
CA PHE A 128 19.83 22.21 -45.77
C PHE A 128 20.03 22.97 -47.10
N VAL A 129 19.12 23.91 -47.44
CA VAL A 129 19.23 24.72 -48.64
C VAL A 129 20.43 25.64 -48.52
N ALA A 130 20.63 26.25 -47.36
CA ALA A 130 21.79 27.09 -47.07
C ALA A 130 23.11 26.28 -47.11
N LEU A 131 23.10 25.07 -46.51
CA LEU A 131 24.26 24.18 -46.59
C LEU A 131 24.63 23.81 -48.02
N ARG A 132 23.63 23.52 -48.87
CA ARG A 132 23.85 23.23 -50.29
C ARG A 132 24.40 24.42 -51.05
N GLU A 133 23.98 25.64 -50.73
CA GLU A 133 24.53 26.87 -51.31
C GLU A 133 25.98 27.07 -50.89
N ALA A 134 26.34 26.88 -49.62
CA ALA A 134 27.72 26.92 -49.16
C ALA A 134 28.61 25.90 -49.88
N ARG A 135 28.12 24.69 -50.17
CA ARG A 135 28.78 23.67 -50.96
C ARG A 135 29.01 24.11 -52.42
N ARG A 136 28.04 24.80 -53.05
CA ARG A 136 28.19 25.34 -54.40
C ARG A 136 29.30 26.40 -54.46
N VAL A 137 29.26 27.33 -53.50
CA VAL A 137 30.34 28.32 -53.37
C VAL A 137 31.69 27.65 -53.18
N ALA A 138 31.77 26.60 -52.33
CA ALA A 138 33.00 25.83 -52.14
C ALA A 138 33.51 25.17 -53.43
N ALA A 139 32.60 24.63 -54.26
CA ALA A 139 32.93 24.02 -55.54
C ALA A 139 33.55 25.03 -56.50
N VAL A 140 32.94 26.22 -56.63
CA VAL A 140 33.47 27.34 -57.44
C VAL A 140 34.82 27.81 -56.92
N ALA A 141 34.94 28.10 -55.62
CA ALA A 141 36.13 28.60 -54.98
C ALA A 141 37.32 27.64 -55.16
N ARG A 142 37.11 26.34 -54.98
CA ARG A 142 38.10 25.27 -55.15
C ARG A 142 38.60 25.19 -56.61
N ALA A 143 37.68 25.35 -57.56
CA ALA A 143 38.03 25.27 -58.99
C ALA A 143 38.83 26.47 -59.50
N VAL A 144 38.52 27.67 -59.00
CA VAL A 144 39.13 28.94 -59.53
C VAL A 144 40.36 29.33 -58.76
N TRP A 145 40.43 29.13 -57.45
CA TRP A 145 41.56 29.54 -56.59
C TRP A 145 42.18 28.40 -55.78
N PRO A 146 42.67 27.34 -56.40
CA PRO A 146 43.29 26.23 -55.68
C PRO A 146 44.52 26.67 -54.88
N GLY A 147 44.62 26.33 -53.59
CA GLY A 147 45.72 26.68 -52.71
C GLY A 147 45.72 28.13 -52.20
N ASN A 148 44.61 28.85 -52.37
CA ASN A 148 44.44 30.15 -51.74
C ASN A 148 44.05 29.99 -50.27
N GLU A 149 44.80 30.64 -49.38
CA GLU A 149 44.64 30.46 -47.92
C GLU A 149 43.21 30.78 -47.40
N GLU A 150 42.59 31.86 -47.92
CA GLU A 150 41.20 32.23 -47.53
C GLU A 150 40.15 31.20 -48.04
N VAL A 151 40.39 30.69 -49.27
CA VAL A 151 39.55 29.64 -49.84
C VAL A 151 39.71 28.34 -49.06
N ASP A 152 40.92 27.93 -48.73
CA ASP A 152 41.19 26.73 -47.96
C ASP A 152 40.57 26.81 -46.57
N ALA A 153 40.58 27.96 -45.88
CA ALA A 153 39.95 28.22 -44.65
C ALA A 153 38.37 28.12 -44.75
N TYR A 154 37.83 28.64 -45.87
CA TYR A 154 36.38 28.49 -46.15
C TYR A 154 35.98 27.03 -46.37
N LEU A 155 36.75 26.29 -47.17
CA LEU A 155 36.53 24.85 -47.43
C LEU A 155 36.52 24.04 -46.14
N GLN A 156 37.43 24.31 -45.21
CA GLN A 156 37.43 23.64 -43.89
C GLN A 156 36.14 23.90 -43.09
N ARG A 157 35.60 25.12 -43.17
CA ARG A 157 34.32 25.44 -42.50
C ARG A 157 33.13 24.72 -43.15
N VAL A 158 33.11 24.58 -44.46
CA VAL A 158 32.09 23.81 -45.18
C VAL A 158 32.16 22.34 -44.81
N ASP A 159 33.37 21.73 -44.79
CA ASP A 159 33.59 20.35 -44.41
C ASP A 159 33.10 20.09 -42.95
N LEU A 160 33.36 21.02 -42.03
CA LEU A 160 32.86 20.94 -40.66
C LEU A 160 31.34 21.03 -40.62
N ALA A 161 30.71 21.95 -41.37
CA ALA A 161 29.25 22.09 -41.42
C ALA A 161 28.58 20.80 -41.98
N ASP A 162 29.21 20.18 -42.98
CA ASP A 162 28.78 18.89 -43.53
C ASP A 162 28.82 17.76 -42.49
N GLN A 163 29.93 17.64 -41.77
CA GLN A 163 30.07 16.63 -40.72
C GLN A 163 29.04 16.83 -39.61
N LEU A 164 28.83 18.07 -39.16
CA LEU A 164 27.83 18.39 -38.16
C LEU A 164 26.41 18.10 -38.64
N TRP A 165 26.10 18.42 -39.89
CA TRP A 165 24.79 18.11 -40.49
C TRP A 165 24.50 16.62 -40.46
N GLU A 166 25.46 15.80 -40.94
CA GLU A 166 25.30 14.36 -41.04
C GLU A 166 25.19 13.71 -39.66
N LEU A 167 26.01 14.11 -38.68
CA LEU A 167 25.92 13.62 -37.30
C LEU A 167 24.57 13.92 -36.68
N ASN A 168 24.03 15.14 -36.85
CA ASN A 168 22.73 15.50 -36.35
C ASN A 168 21.59 14.73 -37.06
N ARG A 169 21.65 14.56 -38.37
CA ARG A 169 20.68 13.79 -39.15
C ARG A 169 20.62 12.34 -38.67
N GLN A 170 21.80 11.70 -38.55
CA GLN A 170 21.88 10.33 -38.02
C GLN A 170 21.36 10.25 -36.58
N ALA A 171 21.68 11.21 -35.73
CA ALA A 171 21.16 11.27 -34.37
C ALA A 171 19.62 11.37 -34.32
N GLU A 172 19.04 12.21 -35.18
CA GLU A 172 17.58 12.37 -35.32
C GLU A 172 16.92 11.07 -35.77
N GLU A 173 17.50 10.34 -36.71
CA GLU A 173 17.04 9.02 -37.11
C GLU A 173 17.09 8.01 -35.96
N GLN A 174 18.17 8.04 -35.14
CA GLN A 174 18.26 7.18 -33.96
C GLN A 174 17.21 7.55 -32.90
N ILE A 175 16.98 8.86 -32.69
CA ILE A 175 15.93 9.34 -31.78
C ILE A 175 14.54 8.86 -32.25
N ALA A 176 14.24 9.04 -33.54
CA ALA A 176 12.99 8.60 -34.14
C ALA A 176 12.78 7.08 -34.03
N ALA A 177 13.86 6.31 -34.14
CA ALA A 177 13.86 4.86 -33.94
C ALA A 177 13.88 4.43 -32.46
N GLY A 178 13.86 5.38 -31.53
CA GLY A 178 13.88 5.11 -30.09
C GLY A 178 15.22 4.59 -29.55
N ARG A 179 16.30 4.66 -30.30
CA ARG A 179 17.65 4.27 -29.88
C ARG A 179 18.40 5.49 -29.35
N LEU A 180 18.20 5.76 -28.06
CA LEU A 180 18.61 7.03 -27.43
C LEU A 180 20.07 7.04 -26.98
N GLY A 181 20.66 5.89 -26.65
CA GLY A 181 22.05 5.79 -26.23
C GLY A 181 22.29 5.19 -24.84
N GLU A 182 21.26 4.68 -24.20
CA GLU A 182 21.32 4.03 -22.89
C GLU A 182 22.19 2.77 -22.88
N SER A 183 22.30 2.07 -24.01
CA SER A 183 23.10 0.85 -24.19
C SER A 183 24.49 1.10 -24.83
N GLY A 184 24.91 2.36 -24.94
CA GLY A 184 26.23 2.74 -25.49
C GLY A 184 26.24 3.01 -26.98
N GLY A 185 25.17 2.75 -27.75
CA GLY A 185 24.97 3.12 -29.15
C GLY A 185 23.84 4.16 -29.29
N GLY A 186 23.38 4.42 -30.53
CA GLY A 186 22.25 5.29 -30.82
C GLY A 186 22.61 6.79 -30.90
N ALA A 187 21.69 7.67 -30.51
CA ALA A 187 21.81 9.12 -30.72
C ALA A 187 22.91 9.79 -29.89
N LEU A 188 23.07 9.42 -28.61
CA LEU A 188 23.98 10.11 -27.68
C LEU A 188 25.45 10.16 -28.14
N PRO A 189 26.09 9.08 -28.63
CA PRO A 189 27.43 9.13 -29.14
C PRO A 189 27.59 10.11 -30.30
N LEU A 190 26.65 10.14 -31.25
CA LEU A 190 26.64 11.03 -32.40
C LEU A 190 26.57 12.51 -31.99
N LEU A 191 25.66 12.82 -31.03
CA LEU A 191 25.51 14.17 -30.52
C LEU A 191 26.73 14.64 -29.72
N ARG A 192 27.38 13.74 -28.96
CA ARG A 192 28.63 14.06 -28.27
C ARG A 192 29.72 14.37 -29.26
N GLN A 193 29.87 13.56 -30.34
CA GLN A 193 30.81 13.82 -31.40
C GLN A 193 30.54 15.17 -32.09
N ALA A 194 29.28 15.51 -32.36
CA ALA A 194 28.92 16.81 -32.92
C ALA A 194 29.34 17.98 -32.00
N LEU A 195 29.15 17.84 -30.68
CA LEU A 195 29.55 18.85 -29.70
C LEU A 195 31.07 18.90 -29.42
N GLU A 196 31.79 17.81 -29.63
CA GLU A 196 33.27 17.80 -29.62
C GLU A 196 33.84 18.60 -30.81
N LEU A 197 33.22 18.48 -31.99
CA LEU A 197 33.60 19.24 -33.18
C LEU A 197 33.21 20.71 -33.09
N SER A 198 32.01 21.01 -32.53
CA SER A 198 31.51 22.38 -32.37
C SER A 198 30.79 22.53 -31.03
N PRO A 199 31.51 22.98 -29.98
CA PRO A 199 30.91 23.21 -28.67
C PRO A 199 29.76 24.21 -28.73
N GLY A 200 28.59 23.80 -28.21
CA GLY A 200 27.39 24.65 -28.21
C GLY A 200 26.60 24.67 -29.50
N GLN A 201 26.84 23.77 -30.44
CA GLN A 201 26.10 23.65 -31.71
C GLN A 201 24.59 23.51 -31.42
N PRO A 202 23.73 24.45 -31.89
CA PRO A 202 22.35 24.58 -31.45
C PRO A 202 21.50 23.33 -31.74
N ARG A 203 21.64 22.73 -32.93
CA ARG A 203 20.85 21.54 -33.33
C ARG A 203 21.21 20.32 -32.47
N ALA A 204 22.52 20.10 -32.17
CA ALA A 204 22.93 19.02 -31.27
C ALA A 204 22.45 19.24 -29.85
N MET A 205 22.45 20.47 -29.34
CA MET A 205 21.91 20.82 -28.04
C MET A 205 20.39 20.58 -27.97
N GLN A 206 19.67 20.93 -29.04
CA GLN A 206 18.24 20.66 -29.15
C GLN A 206 17.95 19.15 -29.18
N ASN A 207 18.76 18.40 -29.94
CA ASN A 207 18.63 16.94 -30.02
C ASN A 207 18.97 16.26 -28.68
N LEU A 208 19.93 16.76 -27.90
CA LEU A 208 20.16 16.30 -26.51
C LEU A 208 18.92 16.52 -25.61
N ALA A 209 18.27 17.68 -25.75
CA ALA A 209 17.03 17.93 -25.00
C ALA A 209 15.89 16.99 -25.42
N ALA A 210 15.83 16.63 -26.71
CA ALA A 210 14.85 15.66 -27.21
C ALA A 210 15.12 14.25 -26.66
N VAL A 211 16.39 13.81 -26.59
CA VAL A 211 16.79 12.53 -25.98
C VAL A 211 16.42 12.49 -24.49
N GLU A 212 16.76 13.54 -23.73
CA GLU A 212 16.39 13.65 -22.31
C GLU A 212 14.86 13.56 -22.13
N SER A 213 14.11 14.32 -22.92
CA SER A 213 12.65 14.30 -22.87
C SER A 213 12.06 12.93 -23.22
N ALA A 214 12.66 12.20 -24.14
CA ALA A 214 12.24 10.85 -24.50
C ALA A 214 12.50 9.84 -23.38
N LEU A 215 13.62 9.97 -22.66
CA LEU A 215 13.89 9.15 -21.48
C LEU A 215 12.96 9.47 -20.31
N ILE A 216 12.63 10.75 -20.10
CA ILE A 216 11.65 11.15 -19.10
C ILE A 216 10.26 10.55 -19.43
N ARG A 217 9.83 10.56 -20.68
CA ARG A 217 8.58 9.90 -21.09
C ARG A 217 8.58 8.40 -20.78
N ARG A 218 9.69 7.69 -21.07
CA ARG A 218 9.82 6.27 -20.68
C ARG A 218 9.70 6.06 -19.18
N ALA A 219 10.24 6.97 -18.36
CA ALA A 219 10.09 6.93 -16.92
C ALA A 219 8.63 7.15 -16.49
N GLU A 220 7.93 8.10 -17.11
CA GLU A 220 6.51 8.38 -16.82
C GLU A 220 5.62 7.21 -17.27
N ASP A 221 5.92 6.56 -18.40
CA ASP A 221 5.20 5.38 -18.88
C ASP A 221 5.40 4.18 -17.91
N ALA A 222 6.64 3.94 -17.46
CA ALA A 222 6.92 2.90 -16.47
C ALA A 222 6.20 3.17 -15.13
N ALA A 223 6.23 4.42 -14.65
CA ALA A 223 5.49 4.83 -13.45
C ALA A 223 3.97 4.67 -13.62
N GLY A 224 3.45 4.89 -14.83
CA GLY A 224 2.05 4.63 -15.19
C GLY A 224 1.65 3.14 -15.09
N ALA A 225 2.63 2.26 -15.26
CA ALA A 225 2.48 0.80 -15.09
C ALA A 225 2.80 0.30 -13.66
N ASP A 226 2.92 1.21 -12.69
CA ASP A 226 3.33 0.91 -11.30
C ASP A 226 4.78 0.37 -11.18
N ASP A 227 5.63 0.51 -12.23
CA ASP A 227 7.05 0.11 -12.23
C ASP A 227 7.97 1.30 -11.92
N PHE A 228 8.01 1.69 -10.66
CA PHE A 228 8.77 2.85 -10.17
C PHE A 228 10.28 2.61 -10.16
N ASP A 229 10.72 1.37 -10.11
CA ASP A 229 12.15 1.01 -10.16
C ASP A 229 12.70 1.24 -11.58
N THR A 230 12.01 0.77 -12.61
CA THR A 230 12.34 1.05 -14.01
C THR A 230 12.22 2.55 -14.31
N ALA A 231 11.21 3.24 -13.77
CA ALA A 231 11.08 4.70 -13.91
C ALA A 231 12.30 5.44 -13.35
N SER A 232 12.80 5.03 -12.18
CA SER A 232 14.00 5.61 -11.57
C SER A 232 15.25 5.39 -12.45
N GLN A 233 15.42 4.19 -13.02
CA GLN A 233 16.53 3.88 -13.92
C GLN A 233 16.53 4.79 -15.16
N TRP A 234 15.37 5.01 -15.78
CA TRP A 234 15.25 5.93 -16.91
C TRP A 234 15.59 7.37 -16.53
N LEU A 235 15.17 7.84 -15.36
CA LEU A 235 15.52 9.16 -14.85
C LEU A 235 17.03 9.28 -14.56
N ASP A 236 17.69 8.21 -14.10
CA ASP A 236 19.12 8.16 -13.90
C ASP A 236 19.90 8.23 -15.23
N HIS A 237 19.37 7.63 -16.30
CA HIS A 237 19.92 7.81 -17.64
C HIS A 237 19.71 9.24 -18.15
N ALA A 238 18.52 9.81 -17.98
CA ALA A 238 18.21 11.18 -18.39
C ALA A 238 19.10 12.23 -17.68
N ALA A 239 19.35 12.05 -16.37
CA ALA A 239 20.16 12.97 -15.56
C ALA A 239 21.61 13.11 -16.04
N LYS A 240 22.15 12.11 -16.77
CA LYS A 240 23.51 12.12 -17.30
C LYS A 240 23.64 12.92 -18.59
N ILE A 241 22.54 13.33 -19.22
CA ILE A 241 22.55 14.02 -20.52
C ILE A 241 22.78 15.50 -20.35
N ARG A 242 21.99 16.15 -19.50
CA ARG A 242 22.10 17.57 -19.14
C ARG A 242 22.02 17.76 -17.64
N PRO A 243 23.10 17.54 -16.88
CA PRO A 243 23.09 17.53 -15.42
C PRO A 243 22.57 18.82 -14.77
N GLU A 244 22.75 19.96 -15.44
CA GLU A 244 22.32 21.28 -14.94
C GLU A 244 20.83 21.59 -15.23
N SER A 245 20.13 20.69 -15.94
CA SER A 245 18.72 20.90 -16.30
C SER A 245 17.80 20.58 -15.13
N ALA A 246 16.77 21.42 -14.90
CA ALA A 246 15.73 21.18 -13.89
C ALA A 246 14.68 20.14 -14.31
N THR A 247 14.65 19.74 -15.58
CA THR A 247 13.61 18.86 -16.14
C THR A 247 13.56 17.49 -15.48
N VAL A 248 14.72 16.88 -15.19
CA VAL A 248 14.80 15.58 -14.52
C VAL A 248 14.43 15.68 -13.03
N PRO A 249 14.94 16.63 -12.23
CA PRO A 249 14.45 16.88 -10.88
C PRO A 249 12.93 17.05 -10.82
N ASP A 250 12.34 17.84 -11.73
CA ASP A 250 10.89 18.04 -11.78
C ASP A 250 10.14 16.75 -12.11
N ALA A 251 10.66 15.95 -13.04
CA ALA A 251 10.08 14.64 -13.37
C ALA A 251 10.15 13.67 -12.18
N ARG A 252 11.24 13.65 -11.41
CA ARG A 252 11.36 12.86 -10.18
C ARG A 252 10.28 13.24 -9.16
N VAL A 253 10.04 14.53 -8.95
CA VAL A 253 9.00 15.02 -8.06
C VAL A 253 7.60 14.60 -8.53
N ARG A 254 7.33 14.69 -9.85
CA ARG A 254 6.03 14.25 -10.39
C ARG A 254 5.80 12.74 -10.19
N ILE A 255 6.81 11.92 -10.50
CA ILE A 255 6.73 10.45 -10.36
C ILE A 255 6.63 10.05 -8.88
N ALA A 256 7.36 10.71 -7.97
CA ALA A 256 7.22 10.48 -6.53
C ALA A 256 5.79 10.75 -6.04
N ARG A 257 5.19 11.87 -6.43
CA ARG A 257 3.79 12.19 -6.09
C ARG A 257 2.80 11.17 -6.67
N GLN A 258 3.05 10.70 -7.88
CA GLN A 258 2.22 9.64 -8.49
C GLN A 258 2.30 8.34 -7.67
N ARG A 259 3.52 7.93 -7.23
CA ARG A 259 3.74 6.78 -6.36
C ARG A 259 2.99 6.93 -5.03
N GLU A 260 3.14 8.07 -4.36
CA GLU A 260 2.43 8.35 -3.10
C GLU A 260 0.90 8.28 -3.27
N ALA A 261 0.36 8.89 -4.32
CA ALA A 261 -1.07 8.85 -4.61
C ALA A 261 -1.56 7.42 -4.92
N ARG A 262 -0.74 6.59 -5.58
CA ARG A 262 -1.06 5.20 -5.86
C ARG A 262 -1.06 4.35 -4.60
N ILE A 263 -0.06 4.53 -3.72
CA ILE A 263 0.03 3.89 -2.41
C ILE A 263 -1.20 4.22 -1.56
N ALA A 264 -1.56 5.51 -1.45
CA ALA A 264 -2.73 5.94 -0.69
C ALA A 264 -4.03 5.30 -1.22
N ARG A 265 -4.19 5.25 -2.55
CA ARG A 265 -5.35 4.63 -3.20
C ARG A 265 -5.44 3.13 -2.89
N LEU A 266 -4.33 2.39 -3.01
CA LEU A 266 -4.30 0.95 -2.68
C LEU A 266 -4.63 0.70 -1.21
N ARG A 267 -4.11 1.52 -0.27
CA ARG A 267 -4.50 1.45 1.13
C ARG A 267 -6.02 1.61 1.30
N ASP A 268 -6.59 2.65 0.72
CA ASP A 268 -8.03 2.95 0.85
C ASP A 268 -8.91 1.84 0.22
N GLU A 269 -8.52 1.33 -0.94
CA GLU A 269 -9.16 0.19 -1.59
C GLU A 269 -9.08 -1.08 -0.73
N GLY A 270 -7.91 -1.34 -0.12
CA GLY A 270 -7.71 -2.46 0.79
C GLY A 270 -8.57 -2.36 2.04
N VAL A 271 -8.65 -1.18 2.65
CA VAL A 271 -9.52 -0.92 3.81
C VAL A 271 -11.01 -1.07 3.42
N ALA A 272 -11.43 -0.53 2.28
CA ALA A 272 -12.80 -0.66 1.80
C ALA A 272 -13.18 -2.13 1.49
N ALA A 273 -12.25 -2.91 1.00
CA ALA A 273 -12.46 -4.34 0.73
C ALA A 273 -12.84 -5.12 1.98
N LEU A 274 -12.29 -4.77 3.17
CA LEU A 274 -12.58 -5.47 4.43
C LEU A 274 -14.07 -5.47 4.82
N GLY A 275 -14.86 -4.52 4.29
CA GLY A 275 -16.31 -4.46 4.51
C GLY A 275 -17.13 -5.38 3.60
N GLN A 276 -16.52 -6.13 2.68
CA GLN A 276 -17.18 -6.95 1.68
C GLN A 276 -17.07 -8.45 1.98
N PHE A 277 -17.89 -9.26 1.31
CA PHE A 277 -17.73 -10.71 1.32
C PHE A 277 -16.33 -11.08 0.78
N ASP A 278 -15.64 -12.05 1.41
CA ASP A 278 -14.24 -12.40 1.12
C ASP A 278 -13.24 -11.24 1.21
N GLY A 279 -13.61 -10.16 1.90
CA GLY A 279 -12.86 -8.92 1.95
C GLY A 279 -11.44 -9.06 2.48
N ILE A 280 -11.19 -9.99 3.41
CA ILE A 280 -9.84 -10.23 3.97
C ILE A 280 -8.88 -10.76 2.90
N ALA A 281 -9.32 -11.70 2.06
CA ALA A 281 -8.50 -12.26 0.99
C ALA A 281 -8.16 -11.17 -0.05
N ARG A 282 -9.15 -10.36 -0.43
CA ARG A 282 -8.98 -9.23 -1.33
C ARG A 282 -8.06 -8.15 -0.77
N ALA A 283 -8.23 -7.78 0.49
CA ALA A 283 -7.36 -6.80 1.16
C ALA A 283 -5.90 -7.27 1.24
N ARG A 284 -5.66 -8.57 1.46
CA ARG A 284 -4.32 -9.17 1.42
C ARG A 284 -3.69 -9.11 0.04
N ALA A 285 -4.45 -9.35 -1.02
CA ALA A 285 -3.97 -9.21 -2.39
C ALA A 285 -3.56 -7.75 -2.66
N ILE A 286 -4.41 -6.78 -2.31
CA ILE A 286 -4.12 -5.35 -2.45
C ILE A 286 -2.90 -4.94 -1.61
N LEU A 287 -2.73 -5.47 -0.40
CA LEU A 287 -1.51 -5.25 0.39
C LEU A 287 -0.26 -5.77 -0.34
N GLY A 288 -0.36 -6.92 -1.02
CA GLY A 288 0.72 -7.44 -1.87
C GLY A 288 1.08 -6.47 -3.00
N ASP A 289 0.07 -5.89 -3.67
CA ASP A 289 0.28 -4.87 -4.72
C ASP A 289 0.90 -3.59 -4.15
N LEU A 290 0.44 -3.13 -2.99
CA LEU A 290 0.98 -1.97 -2.30
C LEU A 290 2.45 -2.17 -1.92
N LEU A 291 2.80 -3.34 -1.37
CA LEU A 291 4.18 -3.66 -0.95
C LEU A 291 5.17 -3.75 -2.12
N ARG A 292 4.72 -3.97 -3.35
CA ARG A 292 5.59 -3.95 -4.54
C ARG A 292 6.06 -2.54 -4.90
N ILE A 293 5.26 -1.53 -4.55
CA ILE A 293 5.55 -0.14 -4.91
C ILE A 293 5.92 0.74 -3.71
N ALA A 294 5.66 0.28 -2.48
CA ALA A 294 5.98 1.01 -1.26
C ALA A 294 7.44 0.79 -0.84
N GLU A 295 7.99 1.75 -0.12
CA GLU A 295 9.31 1.60 0.52
C GLU A 295 9.21 0.76 1.80
N PRO A 296 10.31 0.12 2.22
CA PRO A 296 10.35 -0.58 3.51
C PRO A 296 9.96 0.35 4.65
N GLY A 297 8.93 -0.05 5.43
CA GLY A 297 8.42 0.76 6.55
C GLY A 297 7.35 1.79 6.19
N ASP A 298 6.81 1.75 4.99
CA ASP A 298 5.74 2.66 4.55
C ASP A 298 4.53 2.62 5.50
N PRO A 299 4.06 3.77 5.99
CA PRO A 299 2.97 3.84 6.96
C PRO A 299 1.62 3.36 6.41
N ALA A 300 1.35 3.52 5.11
CA ALA A 300 0.10 3.03 4.50
C ALA A 300 0.06 1.50 4.43
N ALA A 301 1.21 0.86 4.16
CA ALA A 301 1.35 -0.59 4.21
C ALA A 301 1.18 -1.12 5.64
N ALA A 302 1.75 -0.45 6.63
CA ALA A 302 1.61 -0.79 8.04
C ALA A 302 0.15 -0.66 8.50
N GLU A 303 -0.52 0.44 8.15
CA GLU A 303 -1.94 0.67 8.45
C GLU A 303 -2.82 -0.43 7.83
N LEU A 304 -2.67 -0.73 6.55
CA LEU A 304 -3.49 -1.76 5.89
C LEU A 304 -3.25 -3.14 6.51
N ARG A 305 -2.01 -3.48 6.86
CA ARG A 305 -1.68 -4.73 7.57
C ARG A 305 -2.38 -4.80 8.91
N GLU A 306 -2.31 -3.75 9.72
CA GLU A 306 -2.99 -3.67 11.02
C GLU A 306 -4.52 -3.82 10.86
N ARG A 307 -5.12 -3.17 9.86
CA ARG A 307 -6.55 -3.29 9.57
C ARG A 307 -6.94 -4.71 9.18
N ILE A 308 -6.11 -5.38 8.39
CA ILE A 308 -6.32 -6.79 8.04
C ILE A 308 -6.25 -7.68 9.28
N ASP A 309 -5.24 -7.49 10.15
CA ASP A 309 -5.10 -8.25 11.39
C ASP A 309 -6.31 -8.04 12.32
N LEU A 310 -6.74 -6.79 12.48
CA LEU A 310 -7.96 -6.49 13.24
C LEU A 310 -9.20 -7.17 12.63
N ALA A 311 -9.35 -7.13 11.32
CA ALA A 311 -10.49 -7.75 10.64
C ALA A 311 -10.51 -9.28 10.77
N VAL A 312 -9.34 -9.94 10.80
CA VAL A 312 -9.21 -11.39 11.04
C VAL A 312 -9.78 -11.75 12.41
N HIS A 313 -9.49 -10.95 13.45
CA HIS A 313 -9.84 -11.27 14.83
C HIS A 313 -11.19 -10.71 15.26
N TYR A 314 -11.64 -9.59 14.68
CA TYR A 314 -12.81 -8.84 15.17
C TYR A 314 -13.83 -8.48 14.08
N GLY A 315 -13.62 -8.87 12.83
CA GLY A 315 -14.45 -8.40 11.71
C GLY A 315 -14.39 -6.88 11.60
N LEU A 316 -15.56 -6.21 11.66
CA LEU A 316 -15.63 -4.73 11.59
C LEU A 316 -15.49 -4.02 12.94
N PHE A 317 -15.28 -4.78 14.03
CA PHE A 317 -15.18 -4.25 15.39
C PHE A 317 -13.72 -4.04 15.82
N ARG A 318 -13.56 -3.41 16.98
CA ARG A 318 -12.26 -3.21 17.65
C ARG A 318 -12.34 -3.67 19.09
N PRO A 319 -11.24 -4.15 19.70
CA PRO A 319 -11.22 -4.48 21.13
C PRO A 319 -11.67 -3.29 21.97
N GLY A 320 -12.50 -3.56 22.98
CA GLY A 320 -13.06 -2.54 23.86
C GLY A 320 -14.17 -1.68 23.24
N GLN A 321 -14.50 -1.88 21.98
CA GLN A 321 -15.61 -1.14 21.35
C GLN A 321 -16.94 -1.50 22.01
N VAL A 322 -17.71 -0.49 22.41
CA VAL A 322 -19.06 -0.64 22.95
C VAL A 322 -20.08 -0.36 21.85
N PHE A 323 -21.08 -1.23 21.75
CA PHE A 323 -22.16 -1.09 20.76
C PHE A 323 -23.47 -1.72 21.26
N THR A 324 -24.54 -1.51 20.51
CA THR A 324 -25.84 -2.18 20.70
C THR A 324 -26.43 -2.48 19.33
N ASP A 325 -27.02 -3.67 19.16
CA ASP A 325 -27.78 -3.99 17.95
C ASP A 325 -29.21 -3.44 18.05
N ALA A 326 -29.78 -3.05 16.90
CA ALA A 326 -31.20 -2.68 16.82
C ALA A 326 -32.06 -3.92 16.89
N LEU A 327 -33.25 -3.80 17.49
CA LEU A 327 -34.27 -4.85 17.53
C LEU A 327 -35.32 -4.59 16.44
N ASP A 328 -35.76 -5.61 15.73
CA ASP A 328 -36.83 -5.51 14.72
C ASP A 328 -38.15 -4.97 15.29
N THR A 329 -38.44 -5.27 16.55
CA THR A 329 -39.59 -4.74 17.27
C THR A 329 -39.42 -3.30 17.77
N GLY A 330 -38.32 -2.67 17.44
CA GLY A 330 -37.95 -1.33 17.89
C GLY A 330 -37.13 -1.30 19.18
N GLY A 331 -36.35 -0.24 19.33
CA GLY A 331 -35.42 -0.10 20.45
C GLY A 331 -34.06 -0.78 20.20
N ARG A 332 -33.30 -0.98 21.28
CA ARG A 332 -31.96 -1.55 21.22
C ARG A 332 -31.81 -2.73 22.16
N GLY A 333 -31.00 -3.69 21.75
CA GLY A 333 -30.55 -4.81 22.57
C GLY A 333 -29.62 -4.37 23.71
N PRO A 334 -29.07 -5.34 24.47
CA PRO A 334 -28.10 -5.05 25.53
C PRO A 334 -26.87 -4.32 25.03
N ARG A 335 -26.23 -3.55 25.92
CA ARG A 335 -24.92 -2.92 25.63
C ARG A 335 -23.85 -4.00 25.61
N MET A 336 -23.16 -4.13 24.51
CA MET A 336 -22.12 -5.11 24.28
C MET A 336 -20.74 -4.42 24.29
N VAL A 337 -19.72 -5.11 24.80
CA VAL A 337 -18.32 -4.69 24.67
C VAL A 337 -17.53 -5.80 23.98
N VAL A 338 -16.62 -5.43 23.09
CA VAL A 338 -15.74 -6.37 22.36
C VAL A 338 -14.59 -6.79 23.26
N VAL A 339 -14.61 -8.06 23.67
CA VAL A 339 -13.55 -8.71 24.45
C VAL A 339 -12.41 -9.07 23.49
N PRO A 340 -11.13 -8.75 23.84
CA PRO A 340 -10.00 -9.02 22.97
C PRO A 340 -9.76 -10.51 22.76
N HIS A 341 -9.23 -10.89 21.58
CA HIS A 341 -8.65 -12.21 21.35
C HIS A 341 -7.39 -12.39 22.22
N GLY A 342 -6.99 -13.61 22.47
CA GLY A 342 -5.82 -13.87 23.29
C GLY A 342 -5.84 -15.27 23.91
N ALA A 343 -5.08 -15.46 24.97
CA ALA A 343 -5.03 -16.72 25.69
C ALA A 343 -4.96 -16.46 27.19
N PHE A 344 -5.44 -17.45 27.97
CA PHE A 344 -5.35 -17.43 29.42
C PHE A 344 -5.28 -18.84 29.99
N THR A 345 -4.88 -18.94 31.26
CA THR A 345 -4.92 -20.19 32.00
C THR A 345 -6.24 -20.26 32.78
N MET A 346 -7.14 -21.16 32.36
CA MET A 346 -8.42 -21.43 32.99
C MET A 346 -8.27 -22.40 34.16
N GLY A 347 -9.04 -22.16 35.24
CA GLY A 347 -9.06 -23.00 36.43
C GLY A 347 -8.11 -22.54 37.53
N ALA A 348 -8.08 -23.26 38.63
CA ALA A 348 -7.27 -22.96 39.81
C ALA A 348 -6.01 -23.83 39.89
N PRO A 349 -4.85 -23.29 40.30
CA PRO A 349 -3.69 -24.08 40.67
C PRO A 349 -3.97 -24.88 41.96
N GLU A 350 -3.08 -25.86 42.23
CA GLU A 350 -3.27 -26.78 43.38
C GLU A 350 -3.15 -26.08 44.73
N ASP A 351 -2.36 -25.04 44.81
CA ASP A 351 -2.03 -24.24 45.98
C ASP A 351 -3.00 -23.06 46.24
N GLU A 352 -3.96 -22.82 45.34
CA GLU A 352 -4.94 -21.74 45.53
C GLU A 352 -5.93 -22.05 46.67
N GLY A 353 -5.88 -21.21 47.70
CA GLY A 353 -6.73 -21.36 48.89
C GLY A 353 -8.25 -21.34 48.55
N GLY A 354 -8.99 -22.27 49.10
CA GLY A 354 -10.44 -22.40 48.88
C GLY A 354 -10.82 -23.00 47.52
N SER A 355 -9.84 -23.44 46.72
CA SER A 355 -10.09 -24.13 45.45
C SER A 355 -10.43 -25.60 45.63
N SER A 356 -11.04 -26.20 44.62
CA SER A 356 -11.44 -27.62 44.64
C SER A 356 -10.96 -28.36 43.38
N ASP A 357 -11.01 -29.71 43.41
CA ASP A 357 -10.70 -30.53 42.22
C ASP A 357 -11.63 -30.28 41.04
N GLN A 358 -12.80 -29.69 41.29
CA GLN A 358 -13.76 -29.31 40.23
C GLN A 358 -13.22 -28.22 39.30
N GLU A 359 -12.27 -27.42 39.77
CA GLU A 359 -11.66 -26.31 39.06
C GLU A 359 -10.33 -26.72 38.36
N ARG A 360 -10.03 -28.03 38.34
CA ARG A 360 -8.74 -28.60 37.88
C ARG A 360 -8.89 -29.65 36.78
N PRO A 361 -7.83 -30.00 36.06
CA PRO A 361 -6.53 -29.32 36.03
C PRO A 361 -6.60 -27.95 35.35
N GLN A 362 -5.67 -27.04 35.68
CA GLN A 362 -5.51 -25.80 34.91
C GLN A 362 -5.22 -26.13 33.44
N ARG A 363 -5.69 -25.26 32.54
CA ARG A 363 -5.56 -25.47 31.11
C ARG A 363 -5.44 -24.14 30.37
N ASN A 364 -4.59 -24.12 29.34
CA ASN A 364 -4.47 -22.96 28.45
C ASN A 364 -5.60 -22.97 27.43
N ILE A 365 -6.36 -21.89 27.38
CA ILE A 365 -7.40 -21.63 26.40
C ILE A 365 -6.96 -20.46 25.52
N ARG A 366 -7.14 -20.62 24.21
CA ARG A 366 -6.85 -19.59 23.22
C ARG A 366 -8.14 -19.17 22.51
N PHE A 367 -8.32 -17.88 22.38
CA PHE A 367 -9.36 -17.26 21.57
C PHE A 367 -8.69 -16.70 20.31
N ASP A 368 -8.89 -17.36 19.17
CA ASP A 368 -8.36 -16.88 17.88
C ASP A 368 -9.14 -15.68 17.35
N ARG A 369 -10.37 -15.50 17.84
CA ARG A 369 -11.21 -14.33 17.55
C ARG A 369 -11.72 -13.74 18.84
N GLY A 370 -11.90 -12.41 18.86
CA GLY A 370 -12.66 -11.75 19.91
C GLY A 370 -14.15 -12.08 19.84
N PHE A 371 -14.85 -11.79 20.89
CA PHE A 371 -16.32 -11.92 20.98
C PHE A 371 -16.90 -10.69 21.68
N ALA A 372 -18.17 -10.40 21.47
CA ALA A 372 -18.81 -9.34 22.23
C ALA A 372 -19.58 -9.93 23.41
N LEU A 373 -19.34 -9.39 24.61
CA LEU A 373 -20.04 -9.76 25.83
C LEU A 373 -20.94 -8.62 26.28
N SER A 374 -22.15 -8.90 26.81
CA SER A 374 -22.94 -7.84 27.42
C SER A 374 -22.23 -7.26 28.62
N MET A 375 -22.21 -5.92 28.69
CA MET A 375 -21.46 -5.19 29.73
C MET A 375 -21.97 -5.50 31.13
N THR A 376 -23.25 -5.87 31.25
CA THR A 376 -23.93 -6.23 32.50
C THR A 376 -24.70 -7.52 32.31
N GLU A 377 -25.23 -8.08 33.40
CA GLU A 377 -26.26 -9.10 33.36
C GLU A 377 -27.51 -8.58 32.63
N VAL A 378 -28.32 -9.50 32.09
CA VAL A 378 -29.62 -9.15 31.52
C VAL A 378 -30.54 -8.67 32.67
N THR A 379 -31.11 -7.48 32.49
CA THR A 379 -31.95 -6.83 33.47
C THR A 379 -33.40 -7.31 33.41
N VAL A 380 -34.17 -7.11 34.51
CA VAL A 380 -35.62 -7.35 34.55
C VAL A 380 -36.35 -6.58 33.45
N GLY A 381 -35.90 -5.34 33.14
CA GLY A 381 -36.47 -4.53 32.06
C GLY A 381 -36.23 -5.11 30.67
N GLU A 382 -35.05 -5.65 30.41
CA GLU A 382 -34.72 -6.33 29.15
C GLU A 382 -35.48 -7.66 29.01
N PHE A 383 -35.54 -8.44 30.06
CA PHE A 383 -36.29 -9.69 30.08
C PHE A 383 -37.80 -9.46 29.91
N ARG A 384 -38.34 -8.39 30.48
CA ARG A 384 -39.73 -7.97 30.27
C ARG A 384 -40.06 -7.72 28.81
N ARG A 385 -39.17 -7.08 28.07
CA ARG A 385 -39.35 -6.88 26.61
C ARG A 385 -39.47 -8.20 25.87
N PHE A 386 -38.63 -9.17 26.20
CA PHE A 386 -38.70 -10.52 25.65
C PHE A 386 -40.04 -11.20 25.96
N VAL A 387 -40.44 -11.21 27.23
CA VAL A 387 -41.72 -11.86 27.64
C VAL A 387 -42.91 -11.19 26.96
N ASN A 388 -42.93 -9.85 26.88
CA ASN A 388 -44.01 -9.11 26.22
C ASN A 388 -44.06 -9.39 24.70
N ALA A 389 -42.91 -9.56 24.05
CA ALA A 389 -42.85 -9.83 22.61
C ALA A 389 -43.23 -11.28 22.26
N THR A 390 -43.00 -12.24 23.15
CA THR A 390 -43.11 -13.67 22.84
C THR A 390 -44.24 -14.38 23.58
N GLY A 391 -44.74 -13.80 24.67
CA GLY A 391 -45.66 -14.50 25.60
C GLY A 391 -45.00 -15.64 26.37
N HIS A 392 -43.65 -15.67 26.44
CA HIS A 392 -42.92 -16.74 27.12
C HIS A 392 -43.33 -16.88 28.56
N ARG A 393 -43.64 -18.10 28.97
CA ARG A 393 -43.93 -18.46 30.37
C ARG A 393 -42.75 -19.15 30.98
N THR A 394 -42.10 -18.49 31.95
CA THR A 394 -40.87 -19.01 32.59
C THR A 394 -41.14 -20.30 33.41
N ARG A 395 -40.04 -21.02 33.71
CA ARG A 395 -40.11 -22.22 34.55
C ARG A 395 -40.75 -21.94 35.92
N ALA A 396 -40.39 -20.81 36.53
CA ALA A 396 -40.96 -20.39 37.81
C ALA A 396 -42.46 -20.12 37.72
N GLU A 397 -42.96 -19.46 36.67
CA GLU A 397 -44.39 -19.24 36.42
C GLU A 397 -45.13 -20.56 36.19
N ARG A 398 -44.59 -21.47 35.38
CA ARG A 398 -45.22 -22.78 35.14
C ARG A 398 -45.30 -23.64 36.42
N ARG A 399 -44.26 -23.54 37.28
CA ARG A 399 -44.15 -24.31 38.52
C ARG A 399 -44.87 -23.64 39.69
N GLY A 400 -45.16 -22.34 39.61
CA GLY A 400 -45.85 -21.54 40.60
C GLY A 400 -45.02 -21.15 41.82
N PHE A 401 -43.67 -21.34 41.79
CA PHE A 401 -42.78 -20.99 42.89
C PHE A 401 -41.32 -20.83 42.42
N SER A 402 -40.54 -20.15 43.27
CA SER A 402 -39.08 -20.11 43.17
C SER A 402 -38.46 -20.07 44.57
N MET A 403 -37.13 -20.25 44.66
CA MET A 403 -36.37 -20.11 45.90
C MET A 403 -36.02 -18.63 46.13
N ALA A 404 -36.51 -18.05 47.23
CA ALA A 404 -36.30 -16.66 47.61
C ALA A 404 -35.73 -16.57 49.02
N TRP A 405 -35.08 -15.46 49.31
CA TRP A 405 -34.58 -15.17 50.66
C TRP A 405 -35.74 -14.98 51.64
N ASP A 406 -35.65 -15.64 52.78
CA ASP A 406 -36.55 -15.45 53.90
C ASP A 406 -35.84 -14.82 55.09
N GLU A 407 -36.20 -13.60 55.38
CA GLU A 407 -35.58 -12.81 56.44
C GLU A 407 -35.77 -13.45 57.84
N ARG A 408 -36.89 -14.17 58.06
CA ARG A 408 -37.15 -14.79 59.36
C ARG A 408 -36.20 -15.96 59.63
N SER A 409 -36.03 -16.84 58.67
CA SER A 409 -35.16 -18.02 58.82
C SER A 409 -33.71 -17.72 58.52
N GLY A 410 -33.41 -16.67 57.75
CA GLY A 410 -32.07 -16.39 57.24
C GLY A 410 -31.60 -17.38 56.18
N ASN A 411 -32.53 -17.98 55.45
CA ASN A 411 -32.27 -19.02 54.47
C ASN A 411 -33.04 -18.75 53.17
N PHE A 412 -32.61 -19.43 52.09
CA PHE A 412 -33.42 -19.49 50.87
C PHE A 412 -34.49 -20.54 50.98
N VAL A 413 -35.73 -20.12 50.86
CA VAL A 413 -36.93 -21.01 51.02
C VAL A 413 -37.75 -21.01 49.74
N ARG A 414 -38.51 -22.10 49.53
CA ARG A 414 -39.52 -22.16 48.48
C ARG A 414 -40.63 -21.17 48.77
N ARG A 415 -40.89 -20.23 47.81
CA ARG A 415 -41.89 -19.19 47.94
C ARG A 415 -42.85 -19.21 46.75
N SER A 416 -44.16 -19.34 47.00
CA SER A 416 -45.17 -19.35 45.95
C SER A 416 -45.33 -17.98 45.31
N ARG A 417 -45.68 -17.93 43.99
CA ARG A 417 -45.90 -16.72 43.19
C ARG A 417 -44.67 -15.85 43.04
N VAL A 418 -43.48 -16.45 43.16
CA VAL A 418 -42.21 -15.81 42.88
C VAL A 418 -41.73 -16.26 41.49
N ASP A 419 -41.50 -15.32 40.64
CA ASP A 419 -41.03 -15.50 39.26
C ASP A 419 -40.05 -14.36 38.85
N TRP A 420 -39.72 -14.24 37.60
CA TRP A 420 -38.78 -13.26 37.06
C TRP A 420 -39.14 -11.78 37.36
N ARG A 421 -40.37 -11.48 37.75
CA ARG A 421 -40.81 -10.13 38.16
C ARG A 421 -40.49 -9.82 39.63
N SER A 422 -39.97 -10.80 40.34
CA SER A 422 -39.71 -10.71 41.77
C SER A 422 -38.26 -10.40 42.07
N ASP A 423 -38.02 -9.66 43.15
CA ASP A 423 -36.70 -9.44 43.73
C ASP A 423 -36.23 -10.67 44.53
N TYR A 424 -35.04 -10.56 45.14
CA TYR A 424 -34.43 -11.65 45.92
C TYR A 424 -35.30 -12.15 47.08
N ALA A 425 -36.18 -11.32 47.67
CA ALA A 425 -37.05 -11.66 48.79
C ALA A 425 -38.48 -11.98 48.33
N GLY A 426 -38.78 -11.97 47.05
CA GLY A 426 -40.10 -12.25 46.46
C GLY A 426 -41.03 -11.03 46.40
N GLY A 427 -40.51 -9.81 46.61
CA GLY A 427 -41.19 -8.56 46.31
C GLY A 427 -41.13 -8.24 44.80
N ARG A 428 -41.64 -7.08 44.39
CA ARG A 428 -41.55 -6.63 42.99
C ARG A 428 -40.16 -6.12 42.67
N ALA A 429 -39.53 -6.69 41.65
CA ALA A 429 -38.23 -6.26 41.19
C ALA A 429 -38.27 -4.93 40.42
N ASN A 430 -37.20 -4.12 40.59
CA ASN A 430 -36.94 -2.95 39.77
C ASN A 430 -36.38 -3.36 38.40
N ASP A 431 -36.76 -2.64 37.36
CA ASP A 431 -36.34 -2.95 35.97
C ASP A 431 -34.82 -2.91 35.75
N ARG A 432 -34.03 -2.23 36.60
CA ARG A 432 -32.57 -2.15 36.54
C ARG A 432 -31.85 -3.29 37.27
N LEU A 433 -32.55 -4.10 38.06
CA LEU A 433 -31.94 -5.27 38.69
C LEU A 433 -31.65 -6.35 37.67
N PRO A 434 -30.59 -7.19 37.86
CA PRO A 434 -30.44 -8.41 37.09
C PRO A 434 -31.67 -9.30 37.24
N VAL A 435 -32.10 -9.91 36.13
CA VAL A 435 -33.21 -10.85 36.19
C VAL A 435 -32.77 -12.13 36.91
N VAL A 436 -33.51 -12.52 37.93
CA VAL A 436 -33.33 -13.75 38.70
C VAL A 436 -34.60 -14.60 38.66
N HIS A 437 -34.65 -15.74 39.34
CA HIS A 437 -35.75 -16.67 39.30
C HIS A 437 -36.07 -17.26 37.93
N ILE A 438 -35.05 -17.28 37.05
CA ILE A 438 -35.10 -17.86 35.69
C ILE A 438 -34.24 -19.13 35.63
N SER A 439 -34.66 -20.08 34.82
CA SER A 439 -33.90 -21.31 34.53
C SER A 439 -32.94 -21.15 33.38
N ALA A 440 -32.02 -22.12 33.17
CA ALA A 440 -31.17 -22.16 31.99
C ALA A 440 -31.99 -22.21 30.68
N GLU A 441 -33.17 -22.87 30.70
CA GLU A 441 -34.08 -22.90 29.55
C GLU A 441 -34.66 -21.51 29.23
N ASP A 442 -35.02 -20.75 30.28
CA ASP A 442 -35.54 -19.38 30.10
C ASP A 442 -34.46 -18.43 29.55
N ALA A 443 -33.22 -18.57 30.01
CA ALA A 443 -32.09 -17.82 29.50
C ALA A 443 -31.78 -18.19 28.03
N GLN A 444 -31.86 -19.47 27.68
CA GLN A 444 -31.69 -19.94 26.31
C GLN A 444 -32.79 -19.38 25.37
N ALA A 445 -34.04 -19.38 25.82
CA ALA A 445 -35.14 -18.80 25.04
C ALA A 445 -34.98 -17.30 24.81
N TYR A 446 -34.40 -16.57 25.78
CA TYR A 446 -34.08 -15.14 25.61
C TYR A 446 -33.02 -14.91 24.52
N VAL A 447 -31.92 -15.67 24.50
CA VAL A 447 -30.86 -15.49 23.50
C VAL A 447 -31.30 -15.89 22.09
N GLU A 448 -32.20 -16.88 21.98
CA GLU A 448 -32.84 -17.27 20.71
C GLU A 448 -33.73 -16.15 20.17
N TRP A 449 -34.56 -15.57 21.03
CA TRP A 449 -35.37 -14.40 20.68
C TRP A 449 -34.51 -13.22 20.28
N LEU A 450 -33.45 -12.91 21.04
CA LEU A 450 -32.57 -11.79 20.77
C LEU A 450 -31.84 -11.97 19.42
N SER A 451 -31.45 -13.22 19.11
CA SER A 451 -30.86 -13.56 17.83
C SER A 451 -31.84 -13.32 16.67
N ALA A 452 -33.08 -13.74 16.81
CA ALA A 452 -34.13 -13.53 15.83
C ALA A 452 -34.43 -12.03 15.62
N GLN A 453 -34.44 -11.22 16.70
CA GLN A 453 -34.74 -9.80 16.68
C GLN A 453 -33.61 -8.94 16.06
N THR A 454 -32.40 -9.43 16.03
CA THR A 454 -31.24 -8.65 15.57
C THR A 454 -30.65 -9.16 14.25
N GLY A 455 -31.05 -10.36 13.82
CA GLY A 455 -30.40 -11.07 12.72
C GLY A 455 -28.94 -11.41 13.02
N ARG A 456 -28.54 -11.39 14.30
CA ARG A 456 -27.19 -11.68 14.77
C ARG A 456 -27.19 -12.88 15.68
N ARG A 457 -26.05 -13.57 15.77
CA ARG A 457 -25.96 -14.76 16.62
C ARG A 457 -25.64 -14.38 18.06
N TYR A 458 -26.64 -14.48 18.91
CA TYR A 458 -26.54 -14.35 20.37
C TYR A 458 -26.63 -15.72 21.03
N ARG A 459 -25.90 -15.89 22.12
CA ARG A 459 -25.90 -17.12 22.93
C ARG A 459 -25.47 -16.84 24.36
N LEU A 460 -25.60 -17.82 25.23
CA LEU A 460 -24.94 -17.78 26.53
C LEU A 460 -23.42 -17.86 26.35
N PRO A 461 -22.61 -17.23 27.23
CA PRO A 461 -21.16 -17.39 27.23
C PRO A 461 -20.80 -18.86 27.49
N SER A 462 -19.69 -19.33 26.88
CA SER A 462 -19.08 -20.56 27.39
C SER A 462 -18.44 -20.31 28.76
N GLU A 463 -18.22 -21.37 29.52
CA GLU A 463 -17.52 -21.26 30.79
C GLU A 463 -16.11 -20.63 30.64
N ALA A 464 -15.41 -20.96 29.57
CA ALA A 464 -14.13 -20.38 29.24
C ALA A 464 -14.22 -18.87 28.90
N GLU A 465 -15.23 -18.46 28.12
CA GLU A 465 -15.47 -17.04 27.82
C GLU A 465 -15.77 -16.23 29.07
N PHE A 466 -16.59 -16.81 29.97
CA PHE A 466 -16.92 -16.16 31.22
C PHE A 466 -15.69 -15.94 32.11
N GLU A 467 -14.88 -16.98 32.36
CA GLU A 467 -13.67 -16.86 33.18
C GLU A 467 -12.61 -15.96 32.54
N TYR A 468 -12.45 -16.03 31.22
CA TYR A 468 -11.57 -15.12 30.47
C TYR A 468 -11.95 -13.65 30.66
N ALA A 469 -13.24 -13.35 30.48
CA ALA A 469 -13.78 -12.01 30.68
C ALA A 469 -13.71 -11.55 32.14
N LEU A 470 -13.97 -12.46 33.09
CA LEU A 470 -13.86 -12.18 34.53
C LEU A 470 -12.42 -11.82 34.93
N ARG A 471 -11.44 -12.60 34.48
CA ARG A 471 -10.03 -12.35 34.77
C ARG A 471 -9.50 -11.09 34.09
N ALA A 472 -9.97 -10.75 32.91
CA ALA A 472 -9.54 -9.58 32.15
C ALA A 472 -8.02 -9.33 32.16
N GLY A 473 -7.25 -10.42 31.98
CA GLY A 473 -5.78 -10.40 31.95
C GLY A 473 -5.11 -10.73 33.30
N THR A 474 -5.86 -10.90 34.39
CA THR A 474 -5.29 -11.32 35.69
C THR A 474 -5.19 -12.85 35.79
N SER A 475 -4.26 -13.34 36.62
CA SER A 475 -4.10 -14.75 36.98
C SER A 475 -4.36 -15.03 38.47
N THR A 476 -4.76 -14.02 39.22
CA THR A 476 -4.97 -14.05 40.67
C THR A 476 -6.27 -14.75 41.05
N PRO A 477 -6.43 -15.20 42.32
CA PRO A 477 -7.67 -15.82 42.80
C PRO A 477 -8.91 -14.97 42.58
N PHE A 478 -8.81 -13.66 42.77
CA PHE A 478 -9.89 -12.69 42.49
C PHE A 478 -9.49 -11.72 41.38
N PRO A 479 -10.45 -11.09 40.67
CA PRO A 479 -10.12 -10.10 39.62
C PRO A 479 -9.32 -8.91 40.15
N TRP A 480 -9.44 -8.56 41.42
CA TRP A 480 -8.71 -7.48 42.11
C TRP A 480 -7.39 -7.91 42.76
N GLY A 481 -7.02 -9.20 42.68
CA GLY A 481 -5.80 -9.73 43.30
C GLY A 481 -6.11 -10.72 44.41
N GLU A 482 -5.64 -10.45 45.63
CA GLU A 482 -5.83 -11.26 46.83
C GLU A 482 -6.54 -10.46 47.91
N GLY A 483 -7.11 -11.17 48.92
CA GLY A 483 -7.74 -10.55 50.07
C GLY A 483 -9.12 -9.96 49.81
N SER A 484 -9.50 -8.99 50.65
CA SER A 484 -10.82 -8.34 50.57
C SER A 484 -10.93 -7.43 49.33
N PRO A 485 -12.12 -7.35 48.69
CA PRO A 485 -12.31 -6.53 47.52
C PRO A 485 -12.14 -5.03 47.84
N PRO A 486 -11.60 -4.23 46.88
CA PRO A 486 -11.60 -2.77 47.01
C PRO A 486 -13.03 -2.22 47.10
N GLU A 487 -13.16 -1.05 47.71
CA GLU A 487 -14.47 -0.36 47.82
C GLU A 487 -15.02 -0.05 46.40
N GLY A 488 -16.30 -0.35 46.17
CA GLY A 488 -16.98 -0.12 44.91
C GLY A 488 -16.64 -1.12 43.79
N SER A 489 -15.94 -2.24 44.08
CA SER A 489 -15.53 -3.24 43.09
C SER A 489 -16.65 -4.24 42.73
N GLY A 490 -17.68 -4.42 43.54
CA GLY A 490 -18.77 -5.35 43.25
C GLY A 490 -19.74 -5.55 44.43
N ASN A 491 -20.80 -6.32 44.21
CA ASN A 491 -21.76 -6.70 45.23
C ASN A 491 -21.38 -8.08 45.77
N PHE A 492 -20.83 -8.12 46.99
CA PHE A 492 -20.34 -9.32 47.67
C PHE A 492 -20.87 -9.41 49.09
N THR A 493 -20.72 -10.57 49.71
CA THR A 493 -20.98 -10.70 51.15
C THR A 493 -19.95 -9.90 51.96
N GLY A 494 -20.35 -8.73 52.43
CA GLY A 494 -19.48 -7.85 53.22
C GLY A 494 -19.76 -7.99 54.73
N ALA A 495 -18.70 -8.00 55.58
CA ALA A 495 -18.85 -8.07 57.04
C ALA A 495 -19.56 -6.83 57.61
N ARG A 496 -19.55 -5.70 56.87
CA ARG A 496 -20.25 -4.45 57.26
C ARG A 496 -21.72 -4.43 56.86
N ASP A 497 -22.16 -5.27 55.91
CA ASP A 497 -23.53 -5.25 55.43
C ASP A 497 -24.53 -5.89 56.40
N ARG A 498 -25.77 -5.40 56.34
CA ARG A 498 -26.85 -5.84 57.17
C ARG A 498 -28.11 -6.09 56.34
N SER A 499 -28.82 -7.16 56.66
CA SER A 499 -30.15 -7.34 56.09
C SER A 499 -31.13 -6.29 56.60
N PRO A 500 -32.30 -6.11 55.98
CA PRO A 500 -33.34 -5.25 56.52
C PRO A 500 -33.74 -5.59 57.96
N GLY A 501 -33.61 -6.85 58.39
CA GLY A 501 -33.83 -7.32 59.77
C GLY A 501 -32.59 -7.30 60.65
N GLY A 502 -31.46 -6.74 60.21
CA GLY A 502 -30.21 -6.60 60.97
C GLY A 502 -29.30 -7.83 60.99
N ARG A 503 -29.57 -8.85 60.17
CA ARG A 503 -28.70 -10.05 60.05
C ARG A 503 -27.35 -9.69 59.46
N ARG A 504 -26.33 -10.50 59.79
CA ARG A 504 -24.98 -10.44 59.26
C ARG A 504 -24.63 -11.73 58.52
N TRP A 505 -23.73 -11.62 57.55
CA TRP A 505 -23.14 -12.79 56.95
C TRP A 505 -22.17 -13.47 57.93
N SER A 506 -22.19 -14.79 58.01
CA SER A 506 -21.28 -15.58 58.85
C SER A 506 -19.92 -15.83 58.17
N ASN A 507 -19.89 -15.88 56.86
CA ASN A 507 -18.68 -15.98 56.04
C ASN A 507 -18.72 -14.86 55.01
N ALA A 508 -17.91 -13.83 55.24
CA ALA A 508 -17.91 -12.58 54.48
C ALA A 508 -16.50 -12.03 54.32
N PHE A 509 -16.31 -11.17 53.34
CA PHE A 509 -15.10 -10.40 53.23
C PHE A 509 -14.94 -9.43 54.41
N ASP A 510 -13.82 -9.60 55.14
CA ASP A 510 -13.56 -8.75 56.30
C ASP A 510 -13.32 -7.30 55.90
N GLY A 511 -13.87 -6.37 56.66
CA GLY A 511 -13.76 -4.95 56.42
C GLY A 511 -14.50 -4.45 55.18
N TYR A 512 -15.16 -5.30 54.40
CA TYR A 512 -15.94 -4.92 53.22
C TYR A 512 -17.40 -4.67 53.50
N GLY A 513 -18.05 -3.87 52.64
CA GLY A 513 -19.47 -3.64 52.59
C GLY A 513 -19.81 -2.76 51.40
N ASP A 514 -20.82 -3.15 50.62
CA ASP A 514 -21.28 -2.46 49.40
C ASP A 514 -22.64 -1.76 49.60
N GLY A 515 -23.25 -1.93 50.77
CA GLY A 515 -24.54 -1.32 51.14
C GLY A 515 -25.78 -2.05 50.59
N HIS A 516 -25.61 -3.23 50.01
CA HIS A 516 -26.69 -4.02 49.47
C HIS A 516 -26.85 -5.34 50.24
N TRP A 517 -28.11 -5.73 50.50
CA TRP A 517 -28.48 -7.05 50.94
C TRP A 517 -29.43 -7.64 49.90
N GLY A 518 -28.89 -8.16 48.84
CA GLY A 518 -29.60 -8.59 47.66
C GLY A 518 -28.91 -8.08 46.40
N PRO A 519 -29.36 -8.46 45.21
CA PRO A 519 -28.78 -7.93 43.96
C PRO A 519 -28.85 -6.41 43.89
N ALA A 520 -27.75 -5.78 43.50
CA ALA A 520 -27.67 -4.38 43.14
C ALA A 520 -28.17 -4.15 41.72
N PRO A 521 -28.57 -2.92 41.34
CA PRO A 521 -28.83 -2.60 39.94
C PRO A 521 -27.62 -2.92 39.07
N ALA A 522 -27.83 -3.60 37.95
CA ALA A 522 -26.76 -4.02 37.06
C ALA A 522 -25.88 -2.82 36.59
N GLY A 523 -24.58 -2.98 36.63
CA GLY A 523 -23.62 -1.94 36.30
C GLY A 523 -23.40 -0.85 37.36
N SER A 524 -23.75 -1.13 38.61
CA SER A 524 -23.60 -0.16 39.72
C SER A 524 -22.17 -0.03 40.21
N PHE A 525 -21.33 -1.00 39.94
CA PHE A 525 -19.93 -1.07 40.41
C PHE A 525 -18.91 -0.83 39.28
N THR A 526 -17.67 -0.65 39.67
CA THR A 526 -16.56 -0.41 38.71
C THR A 526 -16.38 -1.58 37.78
N PRO A 527 -16.35 -1.37 36.46
CA PRO A 527 -16.06 -2.44 35.50
C PRO A 527 -14.62 -2.93 35.61
N ASN A 528 -14.37 -4.14 35.14
CA ASN A 528 -13.01 -4.65 34.98
C ASN A 528 -12.25 -3.94 33.83
N ALA A 529 -10.99 -4.32 33.59
CA ALA A 529 -10.14 -3.71 32.57
C ALA A 529 -10.69 -3.78 31.13
N TRP A 530 -11.65 -4.66 30.87
CA TRP A 530 -12.29 -4.79 29.56
C TRP A 530 -13.69 -4.15 29.48
N GLY A 531 -14.07 -3.39 30.51
CA GLY A 531 -15.34 -2.66 30.53
C GLY A 531 -16.56 -3.50 30.86
N VAL A 532 -16.38 -4.68 31.46
CA VAL A 532 -17.46 -5.58 31.88
C VAL A 532 -17.70 -5.44 33.37
N HIS A 533 -18.96 -5.23 33.75
CA HIS A 533 -19.40 -5.08 35.14
C HIS A 533 -19.90 -6.42 35.73
N ASP A 534 -19.82 -6.55 37.02
CA ASP A 534 -20.53 -7.53 37.84
C ASP A 534 -20.27 -9.01 37.46
N LEU A 535 -19.11 -9.34 36.84
CA LEU A 535 -18.73 -10.73 36.55
C LEU A 535 -18.36 -11.50 37.81
N ALA A 536 -17.89 -10.83 38.85
CA ALA A 536 -17.72 -11.37 40.18
C ALA A 536 -18.76 -10.75 41.09
N GLY A 537 -19.55 -11.59 41.80
CA GLY A 537 -20.59 -11.13 42.71
C GLY A 537 -21.91 -10.82 42.01
N ASN A 538 -22.73 -10.00 42.61
CA ASN A 538 -24.08 -9.63 42.24
C ASN A 538 -25.00 -10.85 42.04
N VAL A 539 -25.02 -11.48 40.88
CA VAL A 539 -25.71 -12.76 40.67
C VAL A 539 -24.78 -13.78 40.01
N SER A 540 -24.88 -15.05 40.39
CA SER A 540 -24.25 -16.13 39.62
C SER A 540 -24.90 -16.22 38.25
N GLU A 541 -24.19 -16.66 37.24
CA GLU A 541 -24.69 -16.60 35.89
C GLU A 541 -24.67 -17.95 35.19
N TRP A 542 -25.77 -18.26 34.48
CA TRP A 542 -25.84 -19.40 33.61
C TRP A 542 -24.83 -19.27 32.46
N VAL A 543 -24.02 -20.31 32.23
CA VAL A 543 -23.18 -20.45 31.04
C VAL A 543 -23.70 -21.62 30.20
N ALA A 544 -23.19 -21.73 28.97
CA ALA A 544 -23.66 -22.74 28.01
C ALA A 544 -23.19 -24.17 28.32
N ASP A 545 -22.23 -24.32 29.21
CA ASP A 545 -21.59 -25.60 29.50
C ASP A 545 -22.43 -26.52 30.37
N CYS A 546 -22.43 -27.78 30.01
CA CYS A 546 -22.88 -28.85 30.91
C CYS A 546 -21.89 -29.01 32.06
N TRP A 547 -22.42 -29.38 33.24
CA TRP A 547 -21.58 -29.68 34.40
C TRP A 547 -20.74 -30.94 34.19
N HIS A 548 -19.45 -30.86 34.50
CA HIS A 548 -18.49 -31.95 34.61
C HIS A 548 -17.68 -31.76 35.90
N GLU A 549 -17.35 -32.85 36.58
CA GLU A 549 -16.68 -32.81 37.88
C GLU A 549 -15.26 -32.23 37.85
N ASN A 550 -14.62 -32.12 36.67
CA ASN A 550 -13.30 -31.55 36.50
C ASN A 550 -13.05 -31.26 35.02
N TYR A 551 -11.88 -30.67 34.70
CA TYR A 551 -11.51 -30.27 33.32
C TYR A 551 -10.69 -31.31 32.54
N ARG A 552 -10.49 -32.54 33.02
CA ARG A 552 -9.58 -33.53 32.40
C ARG A 552 -9.92 -33.87 30.94
N ARG A 553 -11.16 -33.77 30.53
CA ARG A 553 -11.64 -34.08 29.17
C ARG A 553 -12.34 -32.88 28.50
N ALA A 554 -12.14 -31.69 29.03
CA ALA A 554 -12.76 -30.50 28.49
C ALA A 554 -12.24 -30.18 27.06
N PRO A 555 -13.04 -29.52 26.20
CA PRO A 555 -12.61 -29.04 24.89
C PRO A 555 -11.31 -28.23 25.00
N ARG A 556 -10.41 -28.35 24.02
CA ARG A 556 -9.13 -27.63 24.06
C ARG A 556 -9.22 -26.18 23.58
N ASP A 557 -10.34 -25.83 23.01
CA ASP A 557 -10.69 -24.49 22.57
C ASP A 557 -11.65 -23.82 23.58
N ALA A 558 -12.10 -22.64 23.24
CA ALA A 558 -13.02 -21.86 24.06
C ALA A 558 -14.51 -22.27 23.91
N SER A 559 -14.82 -23.33 23.16
CA SER A 559 -16.18 -23.79 22.95
C SER A 559 -16.82 -24.35 24.24
N ALA A 560 -18.13 -24.17 24.36
CA ALA A 560 -18.89 -24.72 25.49
C ALA A 560 -18.82 -26.25 25.47
N TRP A 561 -18.60 -26.84 26.63
CA TRP A 561 -18.60 -28.31 26.83
C TRP A 561 -20.03 -28.83 26.99
N VAL A 562 -20.66 -29.17 25.87
CA VAL A 562 -22.05 -29.59 25.81
C VAL A 562 -22.17 -31.08 25.51
N ASN A 563 -22.96 -31.80 26.33
CA ASN A 563 -23.32 -33.20 26.08
C ASN A 563 -24.82 -33.29 25.76
N PRO A 564 -25.25 -34.07 24.79
CA PRO A 564 -26.66 -34.25 24.50
C PRO A 564 -27.44 -34.72 25.74
N GLY A 565 -28.50 -33.98 26.09
CA GLY A 565 -29.41 -34.36 27.20
C GLY A 565 -28.87 -34.08 28.60
N CYS A 566 -27.80 -33.26 28.76
CA CYS A 566 -27.32 -32.91 30.09
C CYS A 566 -28.41 -32.20 30.92
N ARG A 567 -28.46 -32.50 32.19
CA ARG A 567 -29.46 -31.95 33.14
C ARG A 567 -28.86 -30.95 34.12
N MET A 568 -27.55 -30.95 34.25
CA MET A 568 -26.79 -30.05 35.11
C MET A 568 -25.97 -29.11 34.27
N PHE A 569 -26.07 -27.84 34.50
CA PHE A 569 -25.32 -26.78 33.84
C PHE A 569 -24.36 -26.12 34.82
N VAL A 570 -23.37 -25.41 34.30
CA VAL A 570 -22.42 -24.63 35.08
C VAL A 570 -23.03 -23.26 35.39
N ILE A 571 -22.83 -22.78 36.61
CA ILE A 571 -22.99 -21.39 37.02
C ILE A 571 -21.64 -20.82 37.48
N ARG A 572 -21.44 -19.54 37.24
CA ARG A 572 -20.16 -18.86 37.49
C ARG A 572 -20.36 -17.52 38.22
N GLY A 573 -19.24 -16.93 38.71
CA GLY A 573 -19.17 -15.57 39.21
C GLY A 573 -19.46 -15.35 40.68
N GLY A 574 -20.11 -16.29 41.35
CA GLY A 574 -20.66 -16.07 42.70
C GLY A 574 -21.86 -15.12 42.68
N ALA A 575 -22.40 -14.80 43.82
CA ALA A 575 -23.59 -13.93 43.95
C ALA A 575 -23.50 -13.06 45.22
N TRP A 576 -24.37 -12.12 45.38
CA TRP A 576 -24.54 -11.26 46.56
C TRP A 576 -24.60 -12.01 47.91
N ALA A 577 -24.92 -13.31 47.89
CA ALA A 577 -24.99 -14.19 49.04
C ALA A 577 -24.03 -15.38 48.95
N SER A 578 -22.93 -15.24 48.26
CA SER A 578 -21.85 -16.23 48.13
C SER A 578 -20.73 -15.96 49.13
N SER A 579 -20.10 -17.00 49.67
CA SER A 579 -18.90 -16.84 50.49
C SER A 579 -17.71 -16.33 49.67
N PRO A 580 -16.68 -15.78 50.31
CA PRO A 580 -15.46 -15.34 49.59
C PRO A 580 -14.87 -16.41 48.66
N GLU A 581 -14.82 -17.66 49.09
CA GLU A 581 -14.29 -18.78 48.27
C GLU A 581 -15.12 -18.98 46.99
N GLN A 582 -16.45 -18.69 47.05
CA GLN A 582 -17.36 -18.81 45.91
C GLN A 582 -17.30 -17.59 44.94
N THR A 583 -16.50 -16.60 45.26
CA THR A 583 -16.34 -15.40 44.44
C THR A 583 -15.00 -15.41 43.66
N ARG A 584 -14.19 -16.45 43.86
CA ARG A 584 -12.89 -16.61 43.11
C ARG A 584 -13.12 -16.74 41.61
N SER A 585 -12.18 -16.28 40.86
CA SER A 585 -12.26 -16.28 39.39
C SER A 585 -12.44 -17.69 38.81
N ALA A 586 -11.83 -18.70 39.42
CA ALA A 586 -11.93 -20.10 38.98
C ALA A 586 -13.17 -20.82 39.52
N TRP A 587 -13.89 -20.23 40.49
CA TRP A 587 -15.03 -20.89 41.12
C TRP A 587 -16.14 -21.24 40.12
N ARG A 588 -16.68 -22.44 40.27
CA ARG A 588 -17.76 -22.99 39.47
C ARG A 588 -18.67 -23.88 40.32
N ALA A 589 -19.92 -23.98 39.94
CA ALA A 589 -20.84 -24.87 40.61
C ALA A 589 -21.89 -25.48 39.66
N PRO A 590 -22.43 -26.67 39.99
CA PRO A 590 -23.53 -27.26 39.25
C PRO A 590 -24.87 -26.65 39.66
N ALA A 591 -25.75 -26.47 38.67
CA ALA A 591 -27.14 -26.19 38.91
C ALA A 591 -28.01 -27.00 37.93
N ALA A 592 -29.12 -27.58 38.44
CA ALA A 592 -30.05 -28.27 37.56
C ALA A 592 -30.64 -27.28 36.53
N ARG A 593 -30.78 -27.70 35.26
CA ARG A 593 -31.24 -26.83 34.14
C ARG A 593 -32.55 -26.09 34.42
N ASP A 594 -33.39 -26.66 35.31
CA ASP A 594 -34.68 -26.11 35.70
C ASP A 594 -34.69 -25.41 37.07
N THR A 595 -33.50 -25.17 37.65
CA THR A 595 -33.34 -24.42 38.90
C THR A 595 -33.78 -22.97 38.70
N THR A 596 -34.57 -22.48 39.67
CA THR A 596 -34.97 -21.08 39.77
C THR A 596 -34.74 -20.59 41.20
N ASN A 597 -33.96 -19.53 41.36
CA ASN A 597 -33.69 -18.94 42.67
C ASN A 597 -33.29 -17.46 42.57
N ALA A 598 -33.15 -16.81 43.72
CA ALA A 598 -32.83 -15.39 43.87
C ALA A 598 -31.36 -15.03 43.64
N ARG A 599 -30.51 -15.98 43.22
CA ARG A 599 -29.04 -15.78 43.11
C ARG A 599 -28.50 -16.05 41.74
N ILE A 600 -29.35 -16.54 40.79
CA ILE A 600 -28.87 -16.92 39.45
C ILE A 600 -29.58 -16.08 38.40
N GLY A 601 -28.81 -15.34 37.64
CA GLY A 601 -29.15 -14.60 36.44
C GLY A 601 -28.39 -15.11 35.23
N PHE A 602 -28.14 -14.26 34.23
CA PHE A 602 -27.34 -14.57 33.04
C PHE A 602 -26.93 -13.32 32.29
N ARG A 603 -25.94 -13.45 31.47
CA ARG A 603 -25.53 -12.48 30.44
C ARG A 603 -25.44 -13.12 29.08
N VAL A 604 -25.17 -12.32 28.05
CA VAL A 604 -25.19 -12.81 26.67
C VAL A 604 -23.88 -12.51 25.96
N VAL A 605 -23.51 -13.40 25.04
CA VAL A 605 -22.42 -13.24 24.06
C VAL A 605 -23.04 -13.02 22.69
N ARG A 606 -22.44 -12.13 21.90
CA ARG A 606 -22.71 -11.96 20.48
C ARG A 606 -21.45 -12.32 19.70
N GLU A 607 -21.58 -13.21 18.72
CA GLU A 607 -20.46 -13.58 17.82
C GLU A 607 -20.14 -12.41 16.87
N LEU A 608 -18.85 -12.13 16.67
CA LEU A 608 -18.36 -11.04 15.81
C LEU A 608 -18.20 -11.45 14.35
#